data_c3b5665c1aad7b15b7a63a5611ded6a8
#
_entry.id   c3b5665c1aad7b15b7a63a5611ded6a8
#
_cell.length_a   1.000
_cell.length_b   1.000
_cell.length_c   1.000
_cell.angle_alpha   90.00
_cell.angle_beta   90.00
_cell.angle_gamma   90.00
#
_symmetry.space_group_name_H-M   'P 1'
#
loop_
_entity.id
_entity.type
_entity.pdbx_description
1 polymer ?
#
loop_
_entity_poly.entity_id
_entity_poly.type
_entity_poly.pdbx_seq_one_letter_code
_entity_poly.pdbx_strand_id
1 'polypeptide(L)'
;MRCASDFKVFTNINSAVVDPKSFDENSFVDKQGDTCIIPPNSFALARTVEYFRIPRNVLTICLGKSTYARCGIIVNVTPLEPEWEGHVTLEFSNTTPLPAKIYANEGVAQMIFF
;
A
#
# COMPACT_ATOMS: atom_id res chain seq x y z
N MET A 1 3.89 9.05 6.36
CA MET A 1 4.62 7.75 6.21
C MET A 1 5.24 7.67 4.84
N ARG A 2 6.45 7.16 4.78
CA ARG A 2 7.19 6.99 3.53
C ARG A 2 7.10 5.55 3.05
N CYS A 3 7.02 5.38 1.73
CA CYS A 3 7.00 4.06 1.10
C CYS A 3 8.42 3.52 0.95
N ALA A 4 8.64 2.27 1.34
CA ALA A 4 9.91 1.58 1.08
C ALA A 4 10.04 1.22 -0.40
N SER A 5 11.22 0.75 -0.81
CA SER A 5 11.55 0.48 -2.22
C SER A 5 11.20 -0.93 -2.69
N ASP A 6 10.55 -1.74 -1.86
CA ASP A 6 10.11 -3.09 -2.21
C ASP A 6 8.62 -3.08 -2.46
N PHE A 7 8.19 -3.59 -3.61
CA PHE A 7 6.79 -3.60 -4.04
C PHE A 7 6.37 -4.98 -4.48
N LYS A 8 5.09 -5.30 -4.26
CA LYS A 8 4.43 -6.46 -4.84
C LYS A 8 3.32 -5.95 -5.73
N VAL A 9 3.46 -6.13 -7.04
CA VAL A 9 2.48 -5.65 -8.02
C VAL A 9 1.55 -6.80 -8.38
N PHE A 10 0.25 -6.55 -8.24
CA PHE A 10 -0.76 -7.56 -8.57
C PHE A 10 -0.79 -7.82 -10.07
N THR A 11 -0.82 -9.10 -10.42
CA THR A 11 -1.06 -9.57 -11.78
C THR A 11 -2.16 -10.63 -11.75
N ASN A 12 -2.93 -10.72 -12.83
CA ASN A 12 -4.05 -11.67 -12.92
C ASN A 12 -3.74 -12.88 -13.79
N ILE A 13 -2.46 -13.19 -13.99
CA ILE A 13 -2.03 -14.17 -15.00
C ILE A 13 -2.47 -15.59 -14.62
N ASN A 14 -2.54 -15.92 -13.34
CA ASN A 14 -2.69 -17.29 -12.87
C ASN A 14 -3.99 -17.56 -12.12
N SER A 15 -4.91 -16.59 -12.05
CA SER A 15 -6.13 -16.76 -11.28
C SER A 15 -7.33 -16.14 -11.98
N ALA A 16 -8.46 -16.84 -11.98
CA ALA A 16 -9.71 -16.36 -12.55
C ALA A 16 -10.55 -15.58 -11.53
N VAL A 17 -10.30 -15.77 -10.24
CA VAL A 17 -11.08 -15.18 -9.15
C VAL A 17 -10.12 -14.77 -8.04
N VAL A 18 -10.37 -13.59 -7.46
CA VAL A 18 -9.70 -13.18 -6.23
C VAL A 18 -10.54 -13.67 -5.05
N ASP A 19 -9.96 -14.56 -4.25
CA ASP A 19 -10.62 -15.11 -3.06
C ASP A 19 -9.74 -14.87 -1.85
N PRO A 20 -10.19 -14.05 -0.87
CA PRO A 20 -9.38 -13.74 0.31
C PRO A 20 -9.12 -14.95 1.22
N LYS A 21 -9.91 -16.02 1.09
CA LYS A 21 -9.73 -17.25 1.84
C LYS A 21 -8.81 -18.25 1.15
N SER A 22 -8.56 -18.06 -0.13
CA SER A 22 -7.74 -18.94 -0.97
C SER A 22 -6.98 -18.10 -1.99
N PHE A 23 -6.24 -17.10 -1.48
CA PHE A 23 -5.53 -16.16 -2.33
C PHE A 23 -4.26 -16.80 -2.90
N ASP A 24 -4.08 -16.68 -4.22
CA ASP A 24 -2.90 -17.18 -4.91
C ASP A 24 -1.76 -16.15 -4.80
N GLU A 25 -0.73 -16.46 -4.03
CA GLU A 25 0.43 -15.59 -3.86
C GLU A 25 1.23 -15.41 -5.15
N ASN A 26 1.09 -16.30 -6.11
CA ASN A 26 1.70 -16.17 -7.45
C ASN A 26 1.04 -15.06 -8.28
N SER A 27 -0.03 -14.46 -7.79
CA SER A 27 -0.66 -13.30 -8.44
C SER A 27 0.13 -12.01 -8.28
N PHE A 28 1.21 -12.02 -7.49
CA PHE A 28 2.07 -10.85 -7.33
C PHE A 28 3.41 -11.03 -8.01
N VAL A 29 3.91 -9.93 -8.56
CA VAL A 29 5.28 -9.83 -9.08
C VAL A 29 6.06 -8.89 -8.16
N ASP A 30 7.22 -9.34 -7.69
CA ASP A 30 8.10 -8.52 -6.87
C ASP A 30 8.82 -7.50 -7.74
N LYS A 31 8.81 -6.25 -7.28
CA LYS A 31 9.51 -5.12 -7.91
C LYS A 31 10.33 -4.41 -6.85
N GLN A 32 11.50 -3.93 -7.23
CA GLN A 32 12.37 -3.15 -6.36
C GLN A 32 12.90 -1.95 -7.12
N GLY A 33 12.94 -0.79 -6.48
CA GLY A 33 13.48 0.42 -7.09
C GLY A 33 12.89 1.69 -6.50
N ASP A 34 13.31 2.82 -7.07
CA ASP A 34 12.89 4.15 -6.60
C ASP A 34 11.46 4.50 -7.01
N THR A 35 10.92 3.80 -8.00
CA THR A 35 9.55 3.98 -8.46
C THR A 35 8.90 2.64 -8.71
N CYS A 36 7.57 2.62 -8.67
CA CYS A 36 6.78 1.45 -9.04
C CYS A 36 5.67 1.88 -9.99
N ILE A 37 5.52 1.15 -11.09
CA ILE A 37 4.42 1.35 -12.03
C ILE A 37 3.32 0.35 -11.71
N ILE A 38 2.14 0.84 -11.39
CA ILE A 38 0.97 0.00 -11.16
C ILE A 38 0.16 -0.04 -12.46
N PRO A 39 -0.10 -1.24 -13.01
CA PRO A 39 -0.90 -1.36 -14.24
C PRO A 39 -2.29 -0.72 -14.09
N PRO A 40 -2.95 -0.38 -15.20
CA PRO A 40 -4.31 0.15 -15.17
C PRO A 40 -5.26 -0.75 -14.37
N ASN A 41 -6.07 -0.16 -13.51
CA ASN A 41 -7.09 -0.84 -12.71
C ASN A 41 -6.54 -2.00 -11.87
N SER A 42 -5.26 -1.93 -11.49
CA SER A 42 -4.60 -2.91 -10.65
C SER A 42 -4.16 -2.28 -9.33
N PHE A 43 -3.44 -3.02 -8.54
CA PHE A 43 -2.94 -2.53 -7.25
C PHE A 43 -1.56 -3.10 -6.93
N ALA A 44 -0.92 -2.47 -5.95
CA ALA A 44 0.36 -2.91 -5.44
C ALA A 44 0.37 -2.87 -3.91
N LEU A 45 1.16 -3.74 -3.33
CA LEU A 45 1.45 -3.74 -1.91
C LEU A 45 2.87 -3.22 -1.70
N ALA A 46 3.04 -2.45 -0.66
CA ALA A 46 4.35 -1.97 -0.21
C ALA A 46 4.35 -1.91 1.31
N ARG A 47 5.48 -1.57 1.88
CA ARG A 47 5.57 -1.34 3.32
C ARG A 47 6.15 0.03 3.60
N THR A 48 5.92 0.52 4.80
CA THR A 48 6.53 1.78 5.23
C THR A 48 8.03 1.62 5.49
N VAL A 49 8.78 2.69 5.25
CA VAL A 49 10.16 2.82 5.72
C VAL A 49 10.18 2.80 7.24
N GLU A 50 9.23 3.53 7.85
CA GLU A 50 9.11 3.65 9.29
C GLU A 50 8.67 2.34 9.94
N TYR A 51 9.26 2.05 11.09
CA TYR A 51 8.82 1.00 12.00
C TYR A 51 8.01 1.65 13.11
N PHE A 52 6.80 1.12 13.37
CA PHE A 52 5.87 1.72 14.32
C PHE A 52 5.74 0.88 15.58
N ARG A 53 5.61 1.55 16.70
CA ARG A 53 5.26 0.96 17.99
C ARG A 53 4.15 1.81 18.58
N ILE A 54 2.92 1.33 18.47
CA ILE A 54 1.75 2.08 18.90
C ILE A 54 1.58 1.92 20.41
N PRO A 55 1.57 3.02 21.18
CA PRO A 55 1.35 2.95 22.62
C PRO A 55 0.00 2.35 22.99
N ARG A 56 -0.07 1.82 24.20
CA ARG A 56 -1.26 1.16 24.72
C ARG A 56 -2.52 2.04 24.72
N ASN A 57 -2.34 3.35 24.89
CA ASN A 57 -3.44 4.31 25.01
C ASN A 57 -3.69 5.11 23.72
N VAL A 58 -3.19 4.66 22.58
CA VAL A 58 -3.29 5.36 21.31
C VAL A 58 -3.90 4.45 20.26
N LEU A 59 -4.89 4.95 19.55
CA LEU A 59 -5.43 4.36 18.32
C LEU A 59 -4.94 5.19 17.16
N THR A 60 -4.55 4.54 16.07
CA THR A 60 -4.02 5.20 14.88
C THR A 60 -4.83 4.83 13.66
N ILE A 61 -5.18 5.85 12.87
CA ILE A 61 -5.85 5.68 11.59
C ILE A 61 -4.95 6.24 10.50
N CYS A 62 -4.80 5.47 9.42
CA CYS A 62 -4.02 5.86 8.26
C CYS A 62 -4.94 6.35 7.16
N LEU A 63 -4.53 7.45 6.51
CA LEU A 63 -5.24 8.04 5.39
C LEU A 63 -4.30 8.21 4.22
N GLY A 64 -4.86 8.31 3.02
CA GLY A 64 -4.11 8.62 1.83
C GLY A 64 -3.58 10.05 1.81
N LYS A 65 -2.88 10.39 0.76
CA LYS A 65 -2.33 11.72 0.54
C LYS A 65 -2.98 12.34 -0.67
N SER A 66 -3.37 13.61 -0.56
CA SER A 66 -4.13 14.30 -1.61
C SER A 66 -3.42 14.32 -2.97
N THR A 67 -2.09 14.39 -2.98
CA THR A 67 -1.31 14.36 -4.21
C THR A 67 -1.56 13.11 -5.03
N TYR A 68 -1.63 11.95 -4.36
CA TYR A 68 -1.95 10.68 -5.02
C TYR A 68 -3.44 10.53 -5.28
N ALA A 69 -4.27 10.97 -4.33
CA ALA A 69 -5.73 10.85 -4.46
C ALA A 69 -6.25 11.60 -5.70
N ARG A 70 -5.67 12.76 -6.01
CA ARG A 70 -6.05 13.54 -7.20
C ARG A 70 -5.69 12.84 -8.51
N CYS A 71 -4.75 11.92 -8.48
CA CYS A 71 -4.35 11.12 -9.63
C CYS A 71 -5.13 9.81 -9.73
N GLY A 72 -6.11 9.60 -8.87
CA GLY A 72 -6.88 8.34 -8.83
C GLY A 72 -6.13 7.20 -8.17
N ILE A 73 -5.07 7.48 -7.42
CA ILE A 73 -4.32 6.48 -6.66
C ILE A 73 -4.79 6.53 -5.22
N ILE A 74 -5.42 5.45 -4.78
CA ILE A 74 -5.93 5.33 -3.43
C ILE A 74 -4.94 4.55 -2.60
N VAL A 75 -4.58 5.08 -1.42
CA VAL A 75 -3.78 4.36 -0.43
C VAL A 75 -4.73 3.89 0.66
N ASN A 76 -4.82 2.59 0.82
CA ASN A 76 -5.66 1.97 1.83
C ASN A 76 -4.79 1.31 2.89
N VAL A 77 -5.17 1.48 4.15
CA VAL A 77 -4.52 0.83 5.30
C VAL A 77 -5.59 0.63 6.36
N THR A 78 -5.57 -0.52 7.02
CA THR A 78 -6.46 -0.75 8.16
C THR A 78 -5.98 0.04 9.38
N PRO A 79 -6.84 0.31 10.36
CA PRO A 79 -6.43 0.98 11.60
C PRO A 79 -5.29 0.22 12.29
N LEU A 80 -4.41 0.97 12.94
CA LEU A 80 -3.35 0.41 13.78
C LEU A 80 -3.82 0.45 15.23
N GLU A 81 -4.05 -0.71 15.79
CA GLU A 81 -4.59 -0.85 17.13
C GLU A 81 -3.56 -0.53 18.21
N PRO A 82 -4.00 -0.20 19.44
CA PRO A 82 -3.07 -0.05 20.56
C PRO A 82 -2.18 -1.28 20.72
N GLU A 83 -0.91 -1.03 21.02
CA GLU A 83 0.13 -2.06 21.20
C GLU A 83 0.56 -2.79 19.91
N TRP A 84 -0.01 -2.43 18.76
CA TRP A 84 0.47 -2.97 17.48
C TRP A 84 1.89 -2.47 17.19
N GLU A 85 2.69 -3.34 16.62
CA GLU A 85 4.08 -3.04 16.30
C GLU A 85 4.46 -3.65 14.96
N GLY A 86 5.19 -2.90 14.12
CA GLY A 86 5.69 -3.39 12.84
C GLY A 86 5.83 -2.29 11.79
N HIS A 87 6.15 -2.73 10.58
CA HIS A 87 6.02 -1.91 9.39
C HIS A 87 4.58 -1.99 8.88
N VAL A 88 4.03 -0.86 8.48
CA VAL A 88 2.67 -0.83 7.93
C VAL A 88 2.68 -1.33 6.48
N THR A 89 1.75 -2.21 6.14
CA THR A 89 1.51 -2.58 4.75
C THR A 89 0.66 -1.51 4.10
N LEU A 90 1.19 -0.92 3.04
CA LEU A 90 0.51 0.08 2.22
C LEU A 90 -0.12 -0.60 1.01
N GLU A 91 -1.39 -0.34 0.77
CA GLU A 91 -2.14 -0.92 -0.34
C GLU A 91 -2.50 0.18 -1.32
N PHE A 92 -1.81 0.23 -2.46
CA PHE A 92 -2.02 1.24 -3.48
C PHE A 92 -2.93 0.71 -4.57
N SER A 93 -4.07 1.35 -4.79
CA SER A 93 -4.99 1.00 -5.87
C SER A 93 -4.94 2.05 -6.97
N ASN A 94 -4.71 1.60 -8.20
CA ASN A 94 -4.79 2.46 -9.38
C ASN A 94 -6.18 2.34 -9.98
N THR A 95 -7.01 3.36 -9.78
CA THR A 95 -8.38 3.37 -10.29
C THR A 95 -8.49 3.93 -11.71
N THR A 96 -7.37 4.25 -12.35
CA THR A 96 -7.35 4.87 -13.68
C THR A 96 -7.12 3.84 -14.78
N PRO A 97 -7.48 4.18 -16.04
CA PRO A 97 -7.18 3.31 -17.18
C PRO A 97 -5.74 3.46 -17.69
N LEU A 98 -4.89 4.18 -16.97
CA LEU A 98 -3.48 4.41 -17.33
C LEU A 98 -2.56 3.78 -16.30
N PRO A 99 -1.32 3.41 -16.68
CA PRO A 99 -0.31 3.05 -15.69
C PRO A 99 -0.08 4.20 -14.71
N ALA A 100 0.03 3.91 -13.42
CA ALA A 100 0.25 4.91 -12.39
C ALA A 100 1.61 4.71 -11.74
N LYS A 101 2.32 5.81 -11.46
CA LYS A 101 3.64 5.78 -10.85
C LYS A 101 3.57 6.21 -9.40
N ILE A 102 4.18 5.42 -8.52
CA ILE A 102 4.40 5.80 -7.13
C ILE A 102 5.90 5.83 -6.85
N TYR A 103 6.29 6.64 -5.87
CA TYR A 103 7.70 6.91 -5.57
C TYR A 103 8.07 6.33 -4.21
N ALA A 104 9.18 5.58 -4.17
CA ALA A 104 9.76 5.10 -2.93
C ALA A 104 10.46 6.23 -2.18
N ASN A 105 10.60 6.08 -0.87
CA ASN A 105 11.28 7.00 0.04
C ASN A 105 10.67 8.41 0.11
N GLU A 106 9.44 8.55 -0.36
CA GLU A 106 8.66 9.79 -0.25
C GLU A 106 7.39 9.55 0.53
N GLY A 107 6.83 10.61 1.10
CA GLY A 107 5.57 10.52 1.83
C GLY A 107 4.41 10.17 0.92
N VAL A 108 3.69 9.10 1.25
CA VAL A 108 2.58 8.57 0.43
C VAL A 108 1.27 8.49 1.20
N ALA A 109 1.31 8.57 2.51
CA ALA A 109 0.15 8.43 3.37
C ALA A 109 0.33 9.23 4.65
N GLN A 110 -0.76 9.45 5.36
CA GLN A 110 -0.81 10.20 6.60
C GLN A 110 -1.30 9.31 7.73
N MET A 111 -0.86 9.63 8.93
CA MET A 111 -1.25 8.91 10.13
C MET A 111 -1.85 9.90 11.13
N ILE A 112 -3.04 9.57 11.63
CA ILE A 112 -3.75 10.38 12.63
C ILE A 112 -3.83 9.59 13.92
N PHE A 113 -3.47 10.25 15.02
CA PHE A 113 -3.44 9.63 16.34
C PHE A 113 -4.62 10.11 17.19
N PHE A 114 -5.20 9.19 17.92
CA PHE A 114 -6.30 9.45 18.86
C PHE A 114 -5.98 9.02 20.27
#